data_2ea391f197a210cb8b001584c6b05c5a
#
_entry.id   2ea391f197a210cb8b001584c6b05c5a
#
_cell.length_a   1.000
_cell.length_b   1.000
_cell.length_c   1.000
_cell.angle_alpha   90.00
_cell.angle_beta   90.00
_cell.angle_gamma   90.00
#
_symmetry.space_group_name_H-M   'P 1'
#
loop_
_entity.id
_entity.type
_entity.pdbx_description
1 polymer ?
#
loop_
_entity_poly.entity_id
_entity_poly.type
_entity_poly.pdbx_seq_one_letter_code
_entity_poly.pdbx_strand_id
1 'polypeptide(L)'
;MNAHILVVDDVEKNVKLLADVLAVKGFRVSTAFSGEQALQRIAEEAPDLVLLDVMMPGMSGYDVCRAVRADPLHAVLPIVLVTALDPAQERVKGLEAGADDFLTKPVNQAELMARVRSLLRIKTLYDEVQRQTIELQQWNLTLEQRVADGVLQLERVSRLKRFFSPHLAEAIVAGTEADLLKAHRREISVVFIDLRGFTAFTDRAEPEEVMELLHEFHAIMGRIVVAHGGTLERFAGDSVMVFFNDPVPMERPAEEAVRMALTMQAAFPPLAAQWSARGFDLGLGCGIAQGYATLGQIGFEGRWDYAAIGSVTNLAARLCAEAKSGEIIVDRKIMARLGQQVDAAPLGPFALKGLLQPVPAFSILRMSPPA
;
A
#
# COMPACT_ATOMS: atom_id res chain seq x y z
N MET A 1 -20.81 -26.01 33.70
CA MET A 1 -19.35 -26.10 33.62
C MET A 1 -18.94 -27.42 34.21
N ASN A 2 -18.28 -28.27 33.46
CA ASN A 2 -17.88 -29.60 33.94
C ASN A 2 -16.40 -29.49 34.45
N ALA A 3 -16.15 -28.54 35.38
CA ALA A 3 -14.81 -28.30 35.89
C ALA A 3 -14.31 -29.52 36.68
N HIS A 4 -13.03 -29.82 36.53
CA HIS A 4 -12.36 -30.95 37.11
C HIS A 4 -11.64 -30.55 38.40
N ILE A 5 -12.00 -31.17 39.50
CA ILE A 5 -11.46 -30.89 40.83
C ILE A 5 -10.73 -32.11 41.34
N LEU A 6 -9.48 -31.98 41.76
CA LEU A 6 -8.72 -33.00 42.43
C LEU A 6 -8.89 -32.83 43.96
N VAL A 7 -9.32 -33.88 44.64
CA VAL A 7 -9.44 -33.93 46.10
C VAL A 7 -8.34 -34.81 46.68
N VAL A 8 -7.54 -34.24 47.59
CA VAL A 8 -6.37 -34.89 48.19
C VAL A 8 -6.47 -34.87 49.71
N ASP A 9 -6.50 -36.04 50.34
CA ASP A 9 -6.51 -36.22 51.77
C ASP A 9 -6.05 -37.69 52.07
N ASP A 10 -5.25 -37.94 53.08
CA ASP A 10 -4.76 -39.28 53.44
C ASP A 10 -5.85 -40.14 54.08
N VAL A 11 -6.96 -39.53 54.51
CA VAL A 11 -8.11 -40.22 55.11
C VAL A 11 -9.22 -40.44 54.08
N GLU A 12 -9.39 -41.68 53.62
CA GLU A 12 -10.36 -42.07 52.58
C GLU A 12 -11.78 -41.52 52.83
N LYS A 13 -12.24 -41.47 54.10
CA LYS A 13 -13.57 -40.94 54.46
C LYS A 13 -13.68 -39.43 54.13
N ASN A 14 -12.62 -38.65 54.29
CA ASN A 14 -12.60 -37.22 53.98
C ASN A 14 -12.65 -37.02 52.46
N VAL A 15 -11.83 -37.77 51.74
CA VAL A 15 -11.84 -37.76 50.27
C VAL A 15 -13.22 -38.07 49.72
N LYS A 16 -13.82 -39.15 50.18
CA LYS A 16 -15.17 -39.55 49.74
C LYS A 16 -16.23 -38.49 50.04
N LEU A 17 -16.22 -37.91 51.25
CA LEU A 17 -17.19 -36.88 51.62
C LEU A 17 -17.09 -35.65 50.71
N LEU A 18 -15.90 -35.13 50.48
CA LEU A 18 -15.68 -33.98 49.63
C LEU A 18 -15.99 -34.28 48.16
N ALA A 19 -15.61 -35.46 47.69
CA ALA A 19 -15.88 -35.91 46.34
C ALA A 19 -17.37 -36.03 46.05
N ASP A 20 -18.12 -36.65 46.97
CA ASP A 20 -19.58 -36.80 46.85
C ASP A 20 -20.30 -35.44 46.84
N VAL A 21 -19.90 -34.51 47.70
CA VAL A 21 -20.45 -33.14 47.74
C VAL A 21 -20.21 -32.42 46.42
N LEU A 22 -19.01 -32.49 45.85
CA LEU A 22 -18.67 -31.85 44.60
C LEU A 22 -19.33 -32.49 43.38
N ALA A 23 -19.38 -33.83 43.35
CA ALA A 23 -20.04 -34.59 42.28
C ALA A 23 -21.54 -34.28 42.19
N VAL A 24 -22.26 -34.21 43.35
CA VAL A 24 -23.67 -33.79 43.41
C VAL A 24 -23.90 -32.37 42.87
N LYS A 25 -22.87 -31.51 42.92
CA LYS A 25 -22.91 -30.15 42.36
C LYS A 25 -22.50 -30.08 40.88
N GLY A 26 -22.22 -31.22 40.26
CA GLY A 26 -21.92 -31.33 38.80
C GLY A 26 -20.48 -31.13 38.44
N PHE A 27 -19.55 -31.24 39.39
CA PHE A 27 -18.10 -31.22 39.09
C PHE A 27 -17.61 -32.63 38.75
N ARG A 28 -16.62 -32.70 37.83
CA ARG A 28 -15.84 -33.90 37.66
C ARG A 28 -14.81 -33.97 38.78
N VAL A 29 -14.69 -35.09 39.46
CA VAL A 29 -13.81 -35.22 40.63
C VAL A 29 -12.85 -36.39 40.42
N SER A 30 -11.56 -36.15 40.65
CA SER A 30 -10.55 -37.18 40.84
C SER A 30 -10.01 -37.10 42.27
N THR A 31 -9.34 -38.15 42.71
CA THR A 31 -8.93 -38.31 44.10
C THR A 31 -7.48 -38.75 44.20
N ALA A 32 -6.77 -38.31 45.24
CA ALA A 32 -5.46 -38.77 45.62
C ALA A 32 -5.35 -38.91 47.12
N PHE A 33 -4.49 -39.83 47.59
CA PHE A 33 -4.38 -40.19 49.00
C PHE A 33 -2.98 -39.89 49.57
N SER A 34 -2.12 -39.25 48.80
CA SER A 34 -0.82 -38.74 49.23
C SER A 34 -0.37 -37.54 48.38
N GLY A 35 0.64 -36.80 48.86
CA GLY A 35 1.23 -35.69 48.13
C GLY A 35 1.86 -36.10 46.80
N GLU A 36 2.56 -37.25 46.78
CA GLU A 36 3.18 -37.78 45.55
C GLU A 36 2.10 -38.18 44.53
N GLN A 37 1.02 -38.82 44.97
CA GLN A 37 -0.10 -39.18 44.09
C GLN A 37 -0.81 -37.92 43.57
N ALA A 38 -0.92 -36.87 44.40
CA ALA A 38 -1.49 -35.59 43.96
C ALA A 38 -0.69 -34.97 42.84
N LEU A 39 0.64 -34.90 42.96
CA LEU A 39 1.52 -34.37 41.89
C LEU A 39 1.41 -35.19 40.60
N GLN A 40 1.36 -36.53 40.72
CA GLN A 40 1.16 -37.40 39.57
C GLN A 40 -0.18 -37.10 38.86
N ARG A 41 -1.29 -37.00 39.63
CA ARG A 41 -2.62 -36.68 39.07
C ARG A 41 -2.69 -35.31 38.45
N ILE A 42 -2.01 -34.29 39.01
CA ILE A 42 -1.94 -32.94 38.45
C ILE A 42 -1.30 -33.00 37.09
N ALA A 43 -0.19 -33.73 36.94
CA ALA A 43 0.51 -33.86 35.68
C ALA A 43 -0.26 -34.63 34.59
N GLU A 44 -0.97 -35.72 35.00
CA GLU A 44 -1.70 -36.60 34.07
C GLU A 44 -3.06 -36.04 33.66
N GLU A 45 -3.79 -35.41 34.58
CA GLU A 45 -5.22 -35.12 34.44
C GLU A 45 -5.50 -33.62 34.29
N ALA A 46 -4.52 -32.73 34.55
CA ALA A 46 -4.62 -31.27 34.52
C ALA A 46 -5.94 -30.72 35.13
N PRO A 47 -6.15 -30.87 36.44
CA PRO A 47 -7.38 -30.43 37.11
C PRO A 47 -7.49 -28.88 37.04
N ASP A 48 -8.74 -28.38 37.17
CA ASP A 48 -9.02 -26.95 37.20
C ASP A 48 -8.87 -26.34 38.60
N LEU A 49 -8.89 -27.18 39.66
CA LEU A 49 -8.71 -26.81 41.06
C LEU A 49 -8.31 -28.02 41.91
N VAL A 50 -7.47 -27.79 42.91
CA VAL A 50 -7.06 -28.80 43.89
C VAL A 50 -7.59 -28.45 45.28
N LEU A 51 -8.29 -29.38 45.94
CA LEU A 51 -8.56 -29.36 47.36
C LEU A 51 -7.53 -30.26 48.03
N LEU A 52 -6.71 -29.72 48.92
CA LEU A 52 -5.50 -30.38 49.40
C LEU A 52 -5.41 -30.36 50.91
N ASP A 53 -5.41 -31.51 51.54
CA ASP A 53 -5.15 -31.59 52.98
C ASP A 53 -3.73 -31.18 53.31
N VAL A 54 -3.56 -30.45 54.39
CA VAL A 54 -2.27 -29.98 54.88
C VAL A 54 -1.46 -31.11 55.53
N MET A 55 -2.12 -31.92 56.36
CA MET A 55 -1.47 -32.88 57.23
C MET A 55 -1.54 -34.28 56.61
N MET A 56 -0.58 -34.60 55.75
CA MET A 56 -0.44 -35.93 55.14
C MET A 56 0.89 -36.58 55.51
N PRO A 57 0.96 -37.90 55.64
CA PRO A 57 2.22 -38.64 55.84
C PRO A 57 3.16 -38.44 54.65
N GLY A 58 4.45 -38.27 54.94
CA GLY A 58 5.49 -38.09 53.91
C GLY A 58 5.50 -36.67 53.35
N MET A 59 4.85 -36.41 52.23
CA MET A 59 4.78 -35.11 51.61
C MET A 59 3.57 -34.33 52.10
N SER A 60 3.81 -33.19 52.77
CA SER A 60 2.72 -32.33 53.29
C SER A 60 2.03 -31.55 52.17
N GLY A 61 0.82 -31.04 52.42
CA GLY A 61 0.11 -30.16 51.46
C GLY A 61 0.89 -28.89 51.10
N TYR A 62 1.73 -28.37 52.02
CA TYR A 62 2.60 -27.26 51.73
C TYR A 62 3.70 -27.62 50.73
N ASP A 63 4.25 -28.86 50.83
CA ASP A 63 5.30 -29.33 49.89
C ASP A 63 4.73 -29.51 48.50
N VAL A 64 3.49 -30.03 48.39
CA VAL A 64 2.74 -30.14 47.13
C VAL A 64 2.50 -28.73 46.53
N CYS A 65 2.04 -27.77 47.34
CA CYS A 65 1.89 -26.37 46.85
C CYS A 65 3.18 -25.83 46.26
N ARG A 66 4.31 -25.94 47.00
CA ARG A 66 5.61 -25.46 46.52
C ARG A 66 6.03 -26.13 45.20
N ALA A 67 5.83 -27.44 45.12
CA ALA A 67 6.16 -28.20 43.90
C ALA A 67 5.32 -27.75 42.69
N VAL A 68 4.02 -27.54 42.85
CA VAL A 68 3.11 -27.06 41.80
C VAL A 68 3.48 -25.64 41.37
N ARG A 69 3.80 -24.74 42.28
CA ARG A 69 4.19 -23.37 41.98
C ARG A 69 5.56 -23.28 41.28
N ALA A 70 6.45 -24.24 41.51
CA ALA A 70 7.74 -24.34 40.85
C ALA A 70 7.64 -24.82 39.38
N ASP A 71 6.51 -25.46 39.01
CA ASP A 71 6.26 -25.90 37.64
C ASP A 71 5.52 -24.82 36.84
N PRO A 72 6.17 -24.25 35.80
CA PRO A 72 5.52 -23.20 34.98
C PRO A 72 4.18 -23.61 34.34
N LEU A 73 3.97 -24.90 34.06
CA LEU A 73 2.73 -25.40 33.46
C LEU A 73 1.55 -25.38 34.45
N HIS A 74 1.83 -25.51 35.74
CA HIS A 74 0.82 -25.60 36.79
C HIS A 74 0.86 -24.43 37.78
N ALA A 75 1.74 -23.46 37.59
CA ALA A 75 1.97 -22.35 38.52
C ALA A 75 0.73 -21.53 38.86
N VAL A 76 -0.26 -21.51 37.99
CA VAL A 76 -1.55 -20.79 38.18
C VAL A 76 -2.75 -21.73 38.54
N LEU A 77 -2.49 -23.00 38.79
CA LEU A 77 -3.50 -23.95 39.21
C LEU A 77 -4.04 -23.56 40.60
N PRO A 78 -5.35 -23.29 40.75
CA PRO A 78 -5.91 -22.94 42.05
C PRO A 78 -5.80 -24.09 43.06
N ILE A 79 -5.23 -23.79 44.24
CA ILE A 79 -5.06 -24.74 45.34
C ILE A 79 -5.76 -24.19 46.60
N VAL A 80 -6.69 -24.94 47.13
CA VAL A 80 -7.33 -24.66 48.39
C VAL A 80 -6.82 -25.66 49.45
N LEU A 81 -6.16 -25.17 50.47
CA LEU A 81 -5.73 -26.01 51.60
C LEU A 81 -6.89 -26.32 52.55
N VAL A 82 -7.00 -27.57 52.97
CA VAL A 82 -7.98 -28.03 53.94
C VAL A 82 -7.24 -28.42 55.22
N THR A 83 -7.53 -27.79 56.36
CA THR A 83 -6.75 -28.00 57.61
C THR A 83 -7.61 -28.11 58.84
N ALA A 84 -7.16 -28.87 59.81
CA ALA A 84 -7.73 -28.97 61.16
C ALA A 84 -7.03 -28.05 62.17
N LEU A 85 -5.97 -27.35 61.83
CA LEU A 85 -5.11 -26.55 62.67
C LEU A 85 -5.64 -25.11 62.88
N ASP A 86 -5.05 -24.40 63.83
CA ASP A 86 -5.39 -23.00 64.16
C ASP A 86 -5.34 -22.09 62.91
N PRO A 87 -6.47 -21.46 62.57
CA PRO A 87 -6.57 -20.70 61.31
C PRO A 87 -5.56 -19.55 61.17
N ALA A 88 -5.08 -18.96 62.23
CA ALA A 88 -4.24 -17.78 62.20
C ALA A 88 -2.79 -18.07 61.79
N GLN A 89 -2.14 -19.12 62.31
CA GLN A 89 -0.78 -19.48 61.99
C GLN A 89 -0.65 -20.25 60.68
N GLU A 90 -1.58 -21.15 60.42
CA GLU A 90 -1.56 -21.99 59.23
C GLU A 90 -1.90 -21.23 57.94
N ARG A 91 -2.70 -20.16 58.07
CA ARG A 91 -3.02 -19.28 56.92
C ARG A 91 -1.77 -18.61 56.38
N VAL A 92 -0.89 -18.11 57.23
CA VAL A 92 0.36 -17.45 56.78
C VAL A 92 1.26 -18.47 56.08
N LYS A 93 1.48 -19.63 56.65
CA LYS A 93 2.28 -20.71 56.06
C LYS A 93 1.70 -21.21 54.72
N GLY A 94 0.40 -21.32 54.62
CA GLY A 94 -0.30 -21.76 53.40
C GLY A 94 -0.13 -20.76 52.25
N LEU A 95 -0.28 -19.45 52.52
CA LEU A 95 -0.07 -18.39 51.55
C LEU A 95 1.40 -18.31 51.13
N GLU A 96 2.35 -18.44 52.08
CA GLU A 96 3.79 -18.49 51.78
C GLU A 96 4.19 -19.71 50.96
N ALA A 97 3.49 -20.85 51.11
CA ALA A 97 3.66 -22.03 50.29
C ALA A 97 3.03 -21.89 48.89
N GLY A 98 2.25 -20.84 48.63
CA GLY A 98 1.61 -20.56 47.36
C GLY A 98 0.18 -21.08 47.18
N ALA A 99 -0.52 -21.40 48.27
CA ALA A 99 -1.94 -21.71 48.20
C ALA A 99 -2.79 -20.45 47.93
N ASP A 100 -3.90 -20.59 47.22
CA ASP A 100 -4.79 -19.47 46.86
C ASP A 100 -5.85 -19.23 47.97
N ASP A 101 -6.22 -20.26 48.65
CA ASP A 101 -7.22 -20.17 49.77
C ASP A 101 -7.10 -21.35 50.72
N PHE A 102 -7.89 -21.32 51.82
CA PHE A 102 -7.91 -22.39 52.80
C PHE A 102 -9.33 -22.62 53.35
N LEU A 103 -9.57 -23.82 53.87
CA LEU A 103 -10.81 -24.26 54.53
C LEU A 103 -10.45 -24.96 55.83
N THR A 104 -11.22 -24.69 56.89
CA THR A 104 -11.05 -25.36 58.17
C THR A 104 -11.95 -26.60 58.27
N LYS A 105 -11.41 -27.70 58.83
CA LYS A 105 -12.19 -28.89 59.20
C LYS A 105 -12.91 -28.65 60.51
N PRO A 106 -14.20 -29.00 60.67
CA PRO A 106 -15.05 -29.68 59.69
C PRO A 106 -15.47 -28.71 58.55
N VAL A 107 -15.36 -29.17 57.29
CA VAL A 107 -15.62 -28.36 56.11
C VAL A 107 -17.10 -27.99 56.00
N ASN A 108 -17.40 -26.70 56.00
CA ASN A 108 -18.73 -26.19 55.73
C ASN A 108 -19.00 -26.23 54.22
N GLN A 109 -20.09 -26.92 53.82
CA GLN A 109 -20.44 -27.08 52.40
C GLN A 109 -20.67 -25.74 51.67
N ALA A 110 -21.32 -24.77 52.31
CA ALA A 110 -21.59 -23.46 51.71
C ALA A 110 -20.29 -22.68 51.48
N GLU A 111 -19.36 -22.71 52.42
CA GLU A 111 -18.03 -22.07 52.31
C GLU A 111 -17.19 -22.75 51.23
N LEU A 112 -17.09 -24.08 51.20
CA LEU A 112 -16.44 -24.85 50.16
C LEU A 112 -16.92 -24.44 48.80
N MET A 113 -18.23 -24.40 48.58
CA MET A 113 -18.81 -24.07 47.27
C MET A 113 -18.54 -22.61 46.86
N ALA A 114 -18.57 -21.68 47.81
CA ALA A 114 -18.25 -20.27 47.51
C ALA A 114 -16.82 -20.09 47.03
N ARG A 115 -15.85 -20.74 47.74
CA ARG A 115 -14.41 -20.66 47.38
C ARG A 115 -14.09 -21.35 46.05
N VAL A 116 -14.60 -22.59 45.87
CA VAL A 116 -14.44 -23.35 44.64
C VAL A 116 -14.93 -22.55 43.43
N ARG A 117 -16.17 -21.99 43.52
CA ARG A 117 -16.73 -21.20 42.42
C ARG A 117 -15.93 -19.93 42.15
N SER A 118 -15.45 -19.23 43.18
CA SER A 118 -14.65 -18.02 43.04
C SER A 118 -13.36 -18.31 42.34
N LEU A 119 -12.62 -19.34 42.77
CA LEU A 119 -11.30 -19.69 42.19
C LEU A 119 -11.44 -20.26 40.79
N LEU A 120 -12.43 -21.08 40.50
CA LEU A 120 -12.71 -21.55 39.13
C LEU A 120 -13.06 -20.41 38.18
N ARG A 121 -13.78 -19.40 38.66
CA ARG A 121 -14.04 -18.19 37.84
C ARG A 121 -12.77 -17.44 37.53
N ILE A 122 -11.86 -17.26 38.51
CA ILE A 122 -10.55 -16.60 38.29
C ILE A 122 -9.74 -17.40 37.30
N LYS A 123 -9.67 -18.73 37.44
CA LYS A 123 -8.97 -19.63 36.51
C LYS A 123 -9.51 -19.49 35.08
N THR A 124 -10.83 -19.54 34.94
CA THR A 124 -11.45 -19.37 33.60
C THR A 124 -11.14 -18.03 32.96
N LEU A 125 -11.14 -16.93 33.72
CA LEU A 125 -10.78 -15.61 33.22
C LEU A 125 -9.29 -15.52 32.82
N TYR A 126 -8.45 -16.14 33.66
CA TYR A 126 -7.01 -16.19 33.35
C TYR A 126 -6.73 -16.95 32.05
N ASP A 127 -7.32 -18.14 31.88
CA ASP A 127 -7.18 -18.96 30.69
C ASP A 127 -7.70 -18.24 29.43
N GLU A 128 -8.81 -17.51 29.56
CA GLU A 128 -9.37 -16.71 28.48
C GLU A 128 -8.42 -15.57 28.07
N VAL A 129 -7.85 -14.85 29.05
CA VAL A 129 -6.85 -13.78 28.77
C VAL A 129 -5.62 -14.35 28.10
N GLN A 130 -5.11 -15.51 28.55
CA GLN A 130 -3.96 -16.16 27.92
C GLN A 130 -4.25 -16.55 26.47
N ARG A 131 -5.43 -17.13 26.23
CA ARG A 131 -5.85 -17.51 24.88
C ARG A 131 -5.94 -16.29 23.96
N GLN A 132 -6.56 -15.20 24.42
CA GLN A 132 -6.69 -13.95 23.65
C GLN A 132 -5.31 -13.31 23.37
N THR A 133 -4.39 -13.39 24.33
CA THR A 133 -3.04 -12.86 24.15
C THR A 133 -2.30 -13.60 23.02
N ILE A 134 -2.37 -14.92 22.99
CA ILE A 134 -1.76 -15.73 21.94
C ILE A 134 -2.41 -15.43 20.58
N GLU A 135 -3.72 -15.33 20.53
CA GLU A 135 -4.47 -15.02 19.33
C GLU A 135 -4.08 -13.62 18.76
N LEU A 136 -4.02 -12.61 19.64
CA LEU A 136 -3.59 -11.25 19.26
C LEU A 136 -2.15 -11.23 18.72
N GLN A 137 -1.25 -11.99 19.32
CA GLN A 137 0.14 -12.08 18.81
C GLN A 137 0.17 -12.68 17.40
N GLN A 138 -0.60 -13.73 17.14
CA GLN A 138 -0.70 -14.33 15.80
C GLN A 138 -1.32 -13.36 14.78
N TRP A 139 -2.34 -12.62 15.17
CA TRP A 139 -2.96 -11.60 14.33
C TRP A 139 -1.99 -10.47 13.98
N ASN A 140 -1.21 -9.99 14.96
CA ASN A 140 -0.21 -8.95 14.74
C ASN A 140 0.85 -9.39 13.70
N LEU A 141 1.40 -10.61 13.84
CA LEU A 141 2.35 -11.14 12.86
C LEU A 141 1.77 -11.22 11.45
N THR A 142 0.52 -11.69 11.35
CA THR A 142 -0.18 -11.79 10.06
C THR A 142 -0.43 -10.40 9.45
N LEU A 143 -0.78 -9.41 10.28
CA LEU A 143 -1.03 -8.04 9.84
C LEU A 143 0.26 -7.37 9.35
N GLU A 144 1.37 -7.54 10.07
CA GLU A 144 2.68 -7.02 9.67
C GLU A 144 3.10 -7.57 8.30
N GLN A 145 2.90 -8.86 8.05
CA GLN A 145 3.17 -9.47 6.74
C GLN A 145 2.30 -8.86 5.63
N ARG A 146 0.99 -8.72 5.87
CA ARG A 146 0.08 -8.11 4.88
C ARG A 146 0.42 -6.66 4.57
N VAL A 147 0.83 -5.90 5.58
CA VAL A 147 1.28 -4.50 5.39
C VAL A 147 2.54 -4.47 4.55
N ALA A 148 3.53 -5.32 4.85
CA ALA A 148 4.77 -5.39 4.07
C ALA A 148 4.51 -5.77 2.60
N ASP A 149 3.66 -6.78 2.35
CA ASP A 149 3.27 -7.19 1.00
C ASP A 149 2.52 -6.07 0.26
N GLY A 150 1.60 -5.38 0.95
CA GLY A 150 0.86 -4.24 0.40
C GLY A 150 1.77 -3.07 0.00
N VAL A 151 2.75 -2.74 0.83
CA VAL A 151 3.75 -1.71 0.52
C VAL A 151 4.57 -2.08 -0.71
N LEU A 152 5.03 -3.34 -0.82
CA LEU A 152 5.76 -3.82 -1.99
C LEU A 152 4.91 -3.76 -3.28
N GLN A 153 3.63 -4.08 -3.20
CA GLN A 153 2.71 -3.96 -4.34
C GLN A 153 2.50 -2.50 -4.74
N LEU A 154 2.30 -1.60 -3.77
CA LEU A 154 2.16 -0.16 -4.03
C LEU A 154 3.42 0.43 -4.67
N GLU A 155 4.61 0.03 -4.22
CA GLU A 155 5.86 0.44 -4.84
C GLU A 155 6.00 -0.05 -6.28
N ARG A 156 5.58 -1.28 -6.59
CA ARG A 156 5.56 -1.81 -7.97
C ARG A 156 4.62 -1.00 -8.86
N VAL A 157 3.40 -0.74 -8.40
CA VAL A 157 2.42 0.10 -9.12
C VAL A 157 2.93 1.53 -9.29
N SER A 158 3.56 2.10 -8.26
CA SER A 158 4.15 3.44 -8.34
C SER A 158 5.29 3.54 -9.35
N ARG A 159 6.11 2.48 -9.50
CA ARG A 159 7.13 2.43 -10.57
C ARG A 159 6.52 2.38 -11.96
N LEU A 160 5.41 1.65 -12.13
CA LEU A 160 4.71 1.58 -13.42
C LEU A 160 4.08 2.93 -13.81
N LYS A 161 3.62 3.73 -12.82
CA LYS A 161 3.10 5.09 -13.07
C LYS A 161 4.09 6.03 -13.77
N ARG A 162 5.39 5.79 -13.65
CA ARG A 162 6.44 6.59 -14.32
C ARG A 162 6.43 6.48 -15.86
N PHE A 163 5.76 5.46 -16.40
CA PHE A 163 5.63 5.24 -17.84
C PHE A 163 4.37 5.87 -18.44
N PHE A 164 3.49 6.43 -17.60
CA PHE A 164 2.28 7.12 -18.04
C PHE A 164 2.35 8.61 -17.72
N SER A 165 1.61 9.42 -18.49
CA SER A 165 1.45 10.83 -18.10
C SER A 165 0.77 10.91 -16.71
N PRO A 166 1.13 11.90 -15.86
CA PRO A 166 0.54 12.02 -14.52
C PRO A 166 -0.99 11.99 -14.53
N HIS A 167 -1.61 12.70 -15.47
CA HIS A 167 -3.07 12.77 -15.60
C HIS A 167 -3.72 11.43 -15.98
N LEU A 168 -3.06 10.64 -16.84
CA LEU A 168 -3.54 9.31 -17.20
C LEU A 168 -3.40 8.35 -16.01
N ALA A 169 -2.29 8.43 -15.27
CA ALA A 169 -2.06 7.62 -14.09
C ALA A 169 -3.07 7.94 -12.96
N GLU A 170 -3.45 9.21 -12.78
CA GLU A 170 -4.48 9.63 -11.83
C GLU A 170 -5.87 9.13 -12.23
N ALA A 171 -6.23 9.24 -13.51
CA ALA A 171 -7.50 8.75 -14.03
C ALA A 171 -7.67 7.23 -13.86
N ILE A 172 -6.59 6.47 -14.08
CA ILE A 172 -6.54 5.02 -13.85
C ILE A 172 -6.77 4.69 -12.35
N VAL A 173 -6.12 5.41 -11.45
CA VAL A 173 -6.26 5.18 -10.00
C VAL A 173 -7.63 5.60 -9.46
N ALA A 174 -8.24 6.63 -10.03
CA ALA A 174 -9.58 7.09 -9.64
C ALA A 174 -10.71 6.15 -10.04
N GLY A 175 -10.41 5.04 -10.76
CA GLY A 175 -11.41 4.02 -11.14
C GLY A 175 -12.36 4.44 -12.24
N THR A 176 -12.10 5.56 -12.93
CA THR A 176 -12.84 6.00 -14.15
C THR A 176 -12.33 5.30 -15.41
N GLU A 177 -11.55 4.26 -15.22
CA GLU A 177 -10.70 3.56 -16.19
C GLU A 177 -11.46 2.98 -17.38
N ALA A 178 -12.62 2.38 -17.13
CA ALA A 178 -13.32 1.61 -18.17
C ALA A 178 -13.86 2.46 -19.33
N ASP A 179 -14.16 3.74 -19.10
CA ASP A 179 -14.70 4.63 -20.14
C ASP A 179 -13.63 5.52 -20.79
N LEU A 180 -12.57 5.90 -20.08
CA LEU A 180 -11.48 6.71 -20.62
C LEU A 180 -10.58 5.94 -21.59
N LEU A 181 -10.41 4.64 -21.38
CA LEU A 181 -9.58 3.80 -22.23
C LEU A 181 -10.32 3.29 -23.49
N LYS A 182 -11.66 3.40 -23.51
CA LYS A 182 -12.45 3.08 -24.72
C LYS A 182 -12.13 4.07 -25.84
N ALA A 183 -12.07 3.55 -27.05
CA ALA A 183 -11.90 4.38 -28.22
C ALA A 183 -13.03 5.42 -28.34
N HIS A 184 -12.68 6.69 -28.33
CA HIS A 184 -13.63 7.79 -28.46
C HIS A 184 -13.08 8.87 -29.39
N ARG A 185 -13.97 9.72 -29.92
CA ARG A 185 -13.61 10.80 -30.84
C ARG A 185 -13.68 12.13 -30.11
N ARG A 186 -12.57 12.90 -30.17
CA ARG A 186 -12.51 14.23 -29.58
C ARG A 186 -11.72 15.19 -30.47
N GLU A 187 -12.05 16.48 -30.41
CA GLU A 187 -11.23 17.54 -31.00
C GLU A 187 -10.06 17.86 -30.07
N ILE A 188 -8.85 17.72 -30.56
CA ILE A 188 -7.61 17.92 -29.81
C ILE A 188 -6.67 18.89 -30.55
N SER A 189 -5.77 19.52 -29.79
CA SER A 189 -4.61 20.20 -30.36
C SER A 189 -3.39 19.32 -30.21
N VAL A 190 -2.71 19.02 -31.32
CA VAL A 190 -1.54 18.14 -31.35
C VAL A 190 -0.30 18.97 -31.63
N VAL A 191 0.75 18.72 -30.85
CA VAL A 191 2.06 19.36 -30.97
C VAL A 191 3.10 18.29 -31.23
N PHE A 192 3.86 18.48 -32.31
CA PHE A 192 5.11 17.77 -32.54
C PHE A 192 6.29 18.72 -32.33
N ILE A 193 7.29 18.22 -31.64
CA ILE A 193 8.54 18.92 -31.35
C ILE A 193 9.68 18.03 -31.81
N ASP A 194 10.72 18.59 -32.42
CA ASP A 194 11.79 17.81 -32.98
C ASP A 194 13.12 18.64 -32.97
N LEU A 195 14.24 17.96 -32.72
CA LEU A 195 15.55 18.58 -32.72
C LEU A 195 16.11 18.73 -34.13
N ARG A 196 16.38 19.95 -34.52
CA ARG A 196 17.09 20.23 -35.77
C ARG A 196 18.58 19.96 -35.61
N GLY A 197 19.17 19.29 -36.58
CA GLY A 197 20.57 18.90 -36.54
C GLY A 197 20.86 17.57 -35.83
N PHE A 198 19.84 16.92 -35.27
CA PHE A 198 20.02 15.69 -34.49
C PHE A 198 20.59 14.52 -35.30
N THR A 199 20.16 14.30 -36.54
CA THR A 199 20.73 13.27 -37.41
C THR A 199 22.25 13.48 -37.66
N ALA A 200 22.66 14.71 -37.95
CA ALA A 200 24.06 15.03 -38.12
C ALA A 200 24.86 14.94 -36.80
N PHE A 201 24.21 15.16 -35.68
CA PHE A 201 24.76 14.95 -34.35
C PHE A 201 25.02 13.45 -34.10
N THR A 202 24.02 12.57 -34.29
CA THR A 202 24.16 11.13 -34.06
C THR A 202 25.18 10.44 -34.96
N ASP A 203 25.48 11.01 -36.14
CA ASP A 203 26.50 10.50 -37.04
C ASP A 203 27.93 10.77 -36.55
N ARG A 204 28.12 11.70 -35.61
CA ARG A 204 29.43 12.14 -35.13
C ARG A 204 29.68 11.97 -33.65
N ALA A 205 28.62 11.97 -32.85
CA ALA A 205 28.68 11.86 -31.40
C ALA A 205 28.86 10.41 -30.97
N GLU A 206 29.48 10.20 -29.81
CA GLU A 206 29.51 8.90 -29.17
C GLU A 206 28.13 8.55 -28.62
N PRO A 207 27.76 7.25 -28.53
CA PRO A 207 26.45 6.83 -28.06
C PRO A 207 26.06 7.39 -26.69
N GLU A 208 27.04 7.57 -25.80
CA GLU A 208 26.86 8.15 -24.47
C GLU A 208 26.44 9.62 -24.53
N GLU A 209 27.04 10.39 -25.44
CA GLU A 209 26.69 11.80 -25.67
C GLU A 209 25.28 11.95 -26.23
N VAL A 210 24.85 11.01 -27.11
CA VAL A 210 23.49 10.98 -27.66
C VAL A 210 22.51 10.75 -26.52
N MET A 211 22.78 9.81 -25.60
CA MET A 211 21.92 9.54 -24.45
C MET A 211 21.92 10.70 -23.45
N GLU A 212 23.04 11.36 -23.21
CA GLU A 212 23.14 12.55 -22.36
C GLU A 212 22.23 13.66 -22.87
N LEU A 213 22.38 14.03 -24.18
CA LEU A 213 21.53 15.03 -24.82
C LEU A 213 20.01 14.67 -24.68
N LEU A 214 19.66 13.45 -25.04
CA LEU A 214 18.25 13.04 -24.98
C LEU A 214 17.69 13.10 -23.55
N HIS A 215 18.47 12.71 -22.55
CA HIS A 215 18.06 12.82 -21.15
C HIS A 215 17.83 14.28 -20.73
N GLU A 216 18.74 15.19 -21.06
CA GLU A 216 18.60 16.60 -20.74
C GLU A 216 17.42 17.23 -21.50
N PHE A 217 17.29 16.96 -22.80
CA PHE A 217 16.18 17.41 -23.62
C PHE A 217 14.82 16.92 -23.11
N HIS A 218 14.67 15.61 -22.89
CA HIS A 218 13.43 15.04 -22.40
C HIS A 218 13.08 15.54 -21.00
N ALA A 219 14.06 15.75 -20.11
CA ALA A 219 13.83 16.29 -18.77
C ALA A 219 13.30 17.73 -18.81
N ILE A 220 13.80 18.58 -19.73
CA ILE A 220 13.33 19.96 -19.91
C ILE A 220 11.92 19.94 -20.52
N MET A 221 11.75 19.25 -21.66
CA MET A 221 10.49 19.22 -22.39
C MET A 221 9.37 18.58 -21.58
N GLY A 222 9.64 17.47 -20.91
CA GLY A 222 8.65 16.77 -20.08
C GLY A 222 8.11 17.63 -18.93
N ARG A 223 8.96 18.40 -18.24
CA ARG A 223 8.52 19.35 -17.22
C ARG A 223 7.59 20.42 -17.77
N ILE A 224 7.89 20.95 -18.95
CA ILE A 224 7.06 21.98 -19.60
C ILE A 224 5.73 21.39 -20.04
N VAL A 225 5.72 20.18 -20.61
CA VAL A 225 4.47 19.47 -20.97
C VAL A 225 3.54 19.33 -19.77
N VAL A 226 4.06 18.85 -18.64
CA VAL A 226 3.27 18.66 -17.41
C VAL A 226 2.77 20.02 -16.87
N ALA A 227 3.61 21.06 -16.87
CA ALA A 227 3.24 22.37 -16.36
C ALA A 227 2.09 23.03 -17.14
N HIS A 228 1.98 22.71 -18.46
CA HIS A 228 0.91 23.21 -19.33
C HIS A 228 -0.29 22.22 -19.43
N GLY A 229 -0.30 21.13 -18.66
CA GLY A 229 -1.38 20.15 -18.69
C GLY A 229 -1.48 19.35 -20.01
N GLY A 230 -0.39 19.26 -20.77
CA GLY A 230 -0.31 18.47 -21.97
C GLY A 230 -0.23 16.97 -21.67
N THR A 231 -0.87 16.16 -22.52
CA THR A 231 -0.73 14.71 -22.50
C THR A 231 0.43 14.30 -23.39
N LEU A 232 1.50 13.84 -22.79
CA LEU A 232 2.64 13.27 -23.51
C LEU A 232 2.24 11.90 -24.04
N GLU A 233 2.24 11.73 -25.36
CA GLU A 233 1.99 10.42 -25.97
C GLU A 233 3.26 9.58 -25.95
N ARG A 234 4.35 10.10 -26.51
CA ARG A 234 5.63 9.39 -26.56
C ARG A 234 6.82 10.34 -26.78
N PHE A 235 7.98 9.84 -26.38
CA PHE A 235 9.26 10.26 -26.90
C PHE A 235 9.70 9.27 -28.00
N ALA A 236 10.05 9.77 -29.18
CA ALA A 236 10.55 8.95 -30.29
C ALA A 236 11.94 9.50 -30.72
N GLY A 237 12.99 9.10 -29.98
CA GLY A 237 14.31 9.69 -30.11
C GLY A 237 14.29 11.17 -29.73
N ASP A 238 14.60 12.04 -30.68
CA ASP A 238 14.58 13.49 -30.56
C ASP A 238 13.21 14.15 -30.80
N SER A 239 12.22 13.34 -31.20
CA SER A 239 10.86 13.83 -31.43
C SER A 239 9.96 13.60 -30.22
N VAL A 240 9.10 14.57 -29.91
CA VAL A 240 8.14 14.54 -28.82
C VAL A 240 6.76 14.82 -29.36
N MET A 241 5.79 13.95 -29.07
CA MET A 241 4.39 14.15 -29.41
C MET A 241 3.57 14.42 -28.16
N VAL A 242 2.84 15.53 -28.17
CA VAL A 242 1.96 15.97 -27.10
C VAL A 242 0.60 16.32 -27.67
N PHE A 243 -0.48 16.05 -26.94
CA PHE A 243 -1.79 16.55 -27.29
C PHE A 243 -2.51 17.16 -26.07
N PHE A 244 -3.50 18.01 -26.35
CA PHE A 244 -4.29 18.74 -25.35
C PHE A 244 -5.77 18.45 -25.53
N ASN A 245 -6.55 18.60 -24.45
CA ASN A 245 -7.99 18.36 -24.38
C ASN A 245 -8.38 16.89 -24.19
N ASP A 246 -7.43 16.00 -23.88
CA ASP A 246 -7.68 14.60 -23.56
C ASP A 246 -6.50 14.01 -22.76
N PRO A 247 -6.68 13.16 -21.74
CA PRO A 247 -7.95 12.71 -21.17
C PRO A 247 -8.68 13.81 -20.38
N VAL A 248 -7.96 14.86 -19.97
CA VAL A 248 -8.54 15.99 -19.22
C VAL A 248 -9.07 17.03 -20.20
N PRO A 249 -10.38 17.35 -20.16
CA PRO A 249 -10.94 18.42 -20.99
C PRO A 249 -10.34 19.79 -20.66
N MET A 250 -10.08 20.59 -21.69
CA MET A 250 -9.55 21.96 -21.58
C MET A 250 -10.44 22.95 -22.33
N GLU A 251 -10.64 24.14 -21.77
CA GLU A 251 -11.40 25.20 -22.43
C GLU A 251 -10.69 25.76 -23.66
N ARG A 252 -9.35 25.89 -23.59
CA ARG A 252 -8.52 26.55 -24.59
C ARG A 252 -7.31 25.71 -25.01
N PRO A 253 -7.50 24.50 -25.57
CA PRO A 253 -6.40 23.60 -25.86
C PRO A 253 -5.42 24.13 -26.91
N ALA A 254 -5.89 24.93 -27.87
CA ALA A 254 -5.03 25.56 -28.88
C ALA A 254 -4.11 26.64 -28.28
N GLU A 255 -4.63 27.40 -27.31
CA GLU A 255 -3.88 28.44 -26.63
C GLU A 255 -2.75 27.82 -25.78
N GLU A 256 -3.09 26.80 -24.99
CA GLU A 256 -2.10 26.11 -24.16
C GLU A 256 -1.03 25.37 -24.97
N ALA A 257 -1.40 24.79 -26.12
CA ALA A 257 -0.46 24.15 -27.03
C ALA A 257 0.59 25.17 -27.56
N VAL A 258 0.16 26.37 -27.94
CA VAL A 258 1.09 27.42 -28.43
C VAL A 258 1.89 28.00 -27.26
N ARG A 259 1.32 28.25 -26.09
CA ARG A 259 2.06 28.71 -24.90
C ARG A 259 3.15 27.73 -24.50
N MET A 260 2.82 26.44 -24.49
CA MET A 260 3.81 25.38 -24.23
C MET A 260 4.95 25.44 -25.24
N ALA A 261 4.65 25.49 -26.52
CA ALA A 261 5.67 25.54 -27.56
C ALA A 261 6.58 26.79 -27.45
N LEU A 262 6.03 27.96 -27.13
CA LEU A 262 6.81 29.19 -26.89
C LEU A 262 7.69 29.06 -25.64
N THR A 263 7.15 28.42 -24.57
CA THR A 263 7.94 28.16 -23.36
C THR A 263 9.09 27.20 -23.63
N MET A 264 8.89 26.18 -24.47
CA MET A 264 9.95 25.27 -24.91
C MET A 264 11.02 25.96 -25.73
N GLN A 265 10.62 26.82 -26.67
CA GLN A 265 11.58 27.64 -27.47
C GLN A 265 12.41 28.56 -26.56
N ALA A 266 11.80 29.14 -25.52
CA ALA A 266 12.51 30.01 -24.58
C ALA A 266 13.44 29.22 -23.63
N ALA A 267 13.11 27.97 -23.31
CA ALA A 267 13.91 27.13 -22.43
C ALA A 267 15.07 26.38 -23.14
N PHE A 268 15.04 26.28 -24.46
CA PHE A 268 15.99 25.49 -25.25
C PHE A 268 17.39 26.14 -25.43
N PRO A 269 17.56 27.48 -25.57
CA PRO A 269 18.85 28.11 -25.88
C PRO A 269 20.01 27.75 -24.95
N PRO A 270 19.83 27.59 -23.60
CA PRO A 270 20.93 27.15 -22.74
C PRO A 270 21.47 25.77 -23.12
N LEU A 271 20.56 24.81 -23.42
CA LEU A 271 20.92 23.47 -23.87
C LEU A 271 21.63 23.53 -25.23
N ALA A 272 21.12 24.29 -26.19
CA ALA A 272 21.74 24.48 -27.49
C ALA A 272 23.16 25.06 -27.38
N ALA A 273 23.37 26.05 -26.50
CA ALA A 273 24.67 26.67 -26.27
C ALA A 273 25.70 25.67 -25.67
N GLN A 274 25.24 24.82 -24.73
CA GLN A 274 26.08 23.77 -24.14
C GLN A 274 26.62 22.81 -25.22
N TRP A 275 25.78 22.37 -26.13
CA TRP A 275 26.13 21.42 -27.18
C TRP A 275 26.88 22.10 -28.35
N SER A 276 26.56 23.37 -28.61
CA SER A 276 27.33 24.18 -29.58
C SER A 276 28.79 24.34 -29.15
N ALA A 277 29.07 24.49 -27.86
CA ALA A 277 30.43 24.50 -27.33
C ALA A 277 31.20 23.19 -27.55
N ARG A 278 30.48 22.06 -27.75
CA ARG A 278 31.03 20.74 -28.11
C ARG A 278 31.12 20.56 -29.67
N GLY A 279 30.74 21.56 -30.47
CA GLY A 279 30.77 21.51 -31.92
C GLY A 279 29.50 21.01 -32.60
N PHE A 280 28.37 20.94 -31.87
CA PHE A 280 27.09 20.48 -32.39
C PHE A 280 26.05 21.61 -32.41
N ASP A 281 25.58 21.93 -33.60
CA ASP A 281 24.56 22.97 -33.79
C ASP A 281 23.17 22.35 -33.81
N LEU A 282 22.47 22.55 -32.70
CA LEU A 282 21.13 21.98 -32.45
C LEU A 282 20.08 23.10 -32.34
N GLY A 283 18.91 22.83 -32.91
CA GLY A 283 17.78 23.74 -32.87
C GLY A 283 16.48 23.01 -32.51
N LEU A 284 15.42 23.77 -32.23
CA LEU A 284 14.10 23.22 -31.90
C LEU A 284 13.07 23.67 -32.94
N GLY A 285 12.40 22.72 -33.61
CA GLY A 285 11.27 22.97 -34.52
C GLY A 285 9.97 22.46 -33.91
N CYS A 286 8.86 23.20 -34.06
CA CYS A 286 7.55 22.81 -33.56
C CYS A 286 6.49 22.90 -34.65
N GLY A 287 5.57 21.91 -34.70
CA GLY A 287 4.39 21.91 -35.55
C GLY A 287 3.11 21.64 -34.72
N ILE A 288 2.10 22.50 -34.89
CA ILE A 288 0.86 22.41 -34.13
C ILE A 288 -0.34 22.39 -35.08
N ALA A 289 -1.26 21.44 -34.85
CA ALA A 289 -2.50 21.35 -35.61
C ALA A 289 -3.69 21.06 -34.70
N GLN A 290 -4.89 21.50 -35.09
CA GLN A 290 -6.14 21.19 -34.37
C GLN A 290 -7.08 20.40 -35.25
N GLY A 291 -7.70 19.38 -34.66
CA GLY A 291 -8.70 18.57 -35.34
C GLY A 291 -9.19 17.40 -34.53
N TYR A 292 -10.10 16.64 -35.14
CA TYR A 292 -10.61 15.43 -34.52
C TYR A 292 -9.63 14.27 -34.66
N ALA A 293 -9.46 13.56 -33.56
CA ALA A 293 -8.76 12.28 -33.51
C ALA A 293 -9.62 11.24 -32.82
N THR A 294 -9.33 9.97 -33.05
CA THR A 294 -9.79 8.86 -32.22
C THR A 294 -8.72 8.61 -31.18
N LEU A 295 -9.11 8.71 -29.92
CA LEU A 295 -8.23 8.51 -28.77
C LEU A 295 -8.66 7.24 -28.03
N GLY A 296 -7.73 6.61 -27.36
CA GLY A 296 -8.00 5.42 -26.57
C GLY A 296 -6.79 4.50 -26.51
N GLN A 297 -7.05 3.34 -25.94
CA GLN A 297 -6.05 2.28 -25.81
C GLN A 297 -5.78 1.60 -27.14
N ILE A 298 -4.53 1.54 -27.54
CA ILE A 298 -4.06 0.90 -28.78
C ILE A 298 -2.93 -0.05 -28.43
N GLY A 299 -3.00 -1.26 -28.99
CA GLY A 299 -1.99 -2.28 -28.74
C GLY A 299 -2.57 -3.68 -28.73
N PHE A 300 -1.94 -4.57 -27.96
CA PHE A 300 -2.35 -5.96 -27.81
C PHE A 300 -2.17 -6.41 -26.36
N GLU A 301 -2.72 -7.56 -26.00
CA GLU A 301 -2.61 -8.13 -24.64
C GLU A 301 -1.14 -8.21 -24.20
N GLY A 302 -0.82 -7.50 -23.11
CA GLY A 302 0.54 -7.37 -22.57
C GLY A 302 1.26 -6.05 -22.92
N ARG A 303 0.77 -5.26 -23.91
CA ARG A 303 1.30 -3.93 -24.23
C ARG A 303 0.24 -3.01 -24.81
N TRP A 304 -0.16 -2.02 -24.04
CA TRP A 304 -1.15 -1.02 -24.41
C TRP A 304 -0.55 0.38 -24.28
N ASP A 305 -0.76 1.22 -25.30
CA ASP A 305 -0.42 2.62 -25.26
C ASP A 305 -1.71 3.45 -25.39
N TYR A 306 -1.76 4.60 -24.71
CA TYR A 306 -2.84 5.57 -24.91
C TYR A 306 -2.43 6.54 -26.01
N ALA A 307 -3.12 6.51 -27.12
CA ALA A 307 -2.69 7.21 -28.32
C ALA A 307 -3.84 7.94 -29.05
N ALA A 308 -3.45 8.93 -29.85
CA ALA A 308 -4.32 9.71 -30.69
C ALA A 308 -4.09 9.38 -32.16
N ILE A 309 -5.12 8.81 -32.82
CA ILE A 309 -5.06 8.50 -34.28
C ILE A 309 -5.98 9.43 -35.04
N GLY A 310 -5.43 10.14 -36.04
CA GLY A 310 -6.19 11.04 -36.89
C GLY A 310 -5.36 11.79 -37.90
N SER A 311 -6.03 12.42 -38.86
CA SER A 311 -5.34 13.29 -39.82
C SER A 311 -4.66 14.49 -39.17
N VAL A 312 -5.13 14.90 -37.98
CA VAL A 312 -4.55 16.00 -37.20
C VAL A 312 -3.15 15.68 -36.71
N THR A 313 -2.88 14.42 -36.30
CA THR A 313 -1.55 14.00 -35.85
C THR A 313 -0.54 14.02 -37.00
N ASN A 314 -0.97 13.51 -38.16
CA ASN A 314 -0.16 13.56 -39.36
C ASN A 314 0.11 15.00 -39.82
N LEU A 315 -0.88 15.89 -39.72
CA LEU A 315 -0.74 17.28 -40.08
C LEU A 315 0.28 17.98 -39.17
N ALA A 316 0.17 17.84 -37.86
CA ALA A 316 1.10 18.42 -36.90
C ALA A 316 2.56 17.93 -37.13
N ALA A 317 2.73 16.63 -37.38
CA ALA A 317 4.03 16.05 -37.71
C ALA A 317 4.65 16.65 -39.00
N ARG A 318 3.82 16.87 -40.02
CA ARG A 318 4.29 17.50 -41.29
C ARG A 318 4.64 18.96 -41.10
N LEU A 319 3.83 19.71 -40.35
CA LEU A 319 4.16 21.10 -40.00
C LEU A 319 5.48 21.20 -39.22
N CYS A 320 5.67 20.28 -38.27
CA CYS A 320 6.93 20.18 -37.54
C CYS A 320 8.12 19.92 -38.50
N ALA A 321 7.97 19.01 -39.45
CA ALA A 321 9.06 18.70 -40.39
C ALA A 321 9.49 19.91 -41.25
N GLU A 322 8.56 20.81 -41.54
CA GLU A 322 8.85 22.07 -42.30
C GLU A 322 9.42 23.20 -41.44
N ALA A 323 9.27 23.10 -40.08
CA ALA A 323 9.71 24.13 -39.16
C ALA A 323 11.26 24.22 -39.13
N LYS A 324 11.78 25.40 -39.22
CA LYS A 324 13.21 25.70 -39.00
C LYS A 324 13.56 25.75 -37.52
N SER A 325 14.85 25.85 -37.20
CA SER A 325 15.29 26.09 -35.83
C SER A 325 14.65 27.38 -35.28
N GLY A 326 14.04 27.28 -34.10
CA GLY A 326 13.34 28.39 -33.45
C GLY A 326 11.92 28.66 -33.96
N GLU A 327 11.40 27.87 -34.92
CA GLU A 327 10.12 28.13 -35.56
C GLU A 327 8.98 27.27 -35.00
N ILE A 328 7.82 27.87 -34.83
CA ILE A 328 6.57 27.22 -34.42
C ILE A 328 5.58 27.40 -35.56
N ILE A 329 5.29 26.34 -36.31
CA ILE A 329 4.34 26.37 -37.43
C ILE A 329 2.99 25.82 -36.99
N VAL A 330 1.93 26.57 -37.32
CA VAL A 330 0.56 26.21 -36.97
C VAL A 330 -0.35 26.15 -38.20
N ASP A 331 -1.43 25.34 -38.11
CA ASP A 331 -2.46 25.27 -39.12
C ASP A 331 -3.48 26.43 -39.02
N ARG A 332 -4.34 26.56 -40.03
CA ARG A 332 -5.40 27.58 -40.08
C ARG A 332 -6.38 27.46 -38.86
N LYS A 333 -6.64 26.27 -38.36
CA LYS A 333 -7.61 26.11 -37.27
C LYS A 333 -7.04 26.66 -35.96
N ILE A 334 -5.78 26.41 -35.67
CA ILE A 334 -5.08 27.01 -34.52
C ILE A 334 -5.13 28.54 -34.64
N MET A 335 -4.79 29.12 -35.82
CA MET A 335 -4.87 30.56 -36.03
C MET A 335 -6.27 31.13 -35.81
N ALA A 336 -7.30 30.44 -36.26
CA ALA A 336 -8.70 30.86 -36.05
C ALA A 336 -9.14 30.83 -34.58
N ARG A 337 -8.58 29.94 -33.78
CA ARG A 337 -8.83 29.85 -32.31
C ARG A 337 -8.10 30.94 -31.52
N LEU A 338 -6.89 31.28 -31.94
CA LEU A 338 -6.06 32.27 -31.26
C LEU A 338 -6.45 33.74 -31.63
N GLY A 339 -6.94 33.98 -32.84
CA GLY A 339 -7.39 35.29 -33.29
C GLY A 339 -6.31 36.35 -33.14
N GLN A 340 -6.63 37.45 -32.43
CA GLN A 340 -5.72 38.59 -32.20
C GLN A 340 -4.72 38.38 -31.03
N GLN A 341 -4.77 37.22 -30.36
CA GLN A 341 -3.89 36.92 -29.20
C GLN A 341 -2.44 36.60 -29.64
N VAL A 342 -2.18 36.40 -30.93
CA VAL A 342 -0.86 36.02 -31.46
C VAL A 342 -0.47 36.96 -32.58
N ASP A 343 0.83 37.21 -32.61
CA ASP A 343 1.52 37.81 -33.76
C ASP A 343 2.11 36.67 -34.58
N ALA A 344 1.68 36.52 -35.82
CA ALA A 344 2.05 35.40 -36.68
C ALA A 344 2.27 35.84 -38.11
N ALA A 345 3.28 35.26 -38.74
CA ALA A 345 3.61 35.50 -40.17
C ALA A 345 2.98 34.39 -41.03
N PRO A 346 2.26 34.72 -42.11
CA PRO A 346 1.80 33.71 -43.07
C PRO A 346 2.97 33.13 -43.84
N LEU A 347 3.08 31.79 -43.87
CA LEU A 347 4.13 31.06 -44.60
C LEU A 347 3.65 30.62 -46.00
N GLY A 348 2.38 30.88 -46.31
CA GLY A 348 1.73 30.38 -47.51
C GLY A 348 1.21 28.94 -47.43
N PRO A 349 0.65 28.38 -48.49
CA PRO A 349 0.18 27.02 -48.50
C PRO A 349 1.32 26.03 -48.71
N PHE A 350 1.52 25.09 -47.76
CA PHE A 350 2.48 23.99 -47.91
C PHE A 350 1.90 22.79 -48.65
N ALA A 351 2.58 22.29 -49.65
CA ALA A 351 2.31 21.02 -50.30
C ALA A 351 2.88 19.87 -49.46
N LEU A 352 2.10 19.41 -48.48
CA LEU A 352 2.58 18.40 -47.53
C LEU A 352 2.36 16.98 -48.09
N LYS A 353 3.37 16.12 -47.98
CA LYS A 353 3.30 14.73 -48.48
C LYS A 353 2.11 13.97 -47.90
N GLY A 354 1.24 13.40 -48.78
CA GLY A 354 0.06 12.62 -48.40
C GLY A 354 -1.21 13.46 -48.16
N LEU A 355 -1.16 14.78 -48.33
CA LEU A 355 -2.35 15.63 -48.35
C LEU A 355 -2.69 16.04 -49.77
N LEU A 356 -3.98 15.95 -50.14
CA LEU A 356 -4.46 16.23 -51.51
C LEU A 356 -4.46 17.72 -51.85
N GLN A 357 -4.53 18.58 -50.84
CA GLN A 357 -4.58 20.05 -51.06
C GLN A 357 -3.48 20.73 -50.21
N PRO A 358 -2.90 21.82 -50.74
CA PRO A 358 -1.95 22.63 -49.95
C PRO A 358 -2.62 23.17 -48.66
N VAL A 359 -1.90 23.14 -47.55
CA VAL A 359 -2.40 23.58 -46.24
C VAL A 359 -1.85 24.99 -45.96
N PRO A 360 -2.71 25.99 -45.72
CA PRO A 360 -2.26 27.27 -45.18
C PRO A 360 -1.60 27.12 -43.82
N ALA A 361 -0.37 27.64 -43.70
CA ALA A 361 0.41 27.55 -42.49
C ALA A 361 0.94 28.93 -42.06
N PHE A 362 1.15 29.09 -40.76
CA PHE A 362 1.56 30.35 -40.14
C PHE A 362 2.70 30.08 -39.13
N SER A 363 3.69 30.95 -39.09
CA SER A 363 4.76 30.94 -38.09
C SER A 363 4.36 31.84 -36.94
N ILE A 364 4.32 31.32 -35.73
CA ILE A 364 4.04 32.09 -34.50
C ILE A 364 5.30 32.83 -34.08
N LEU A 365 5.19 34.15 -33.93
CA LEU A 365 6.29 35.00 -33.49
C LEU A 365 6.22 35.29 -31.99
N ARG A 366 5.05 35.57 -31.48
CA ARG A 366 4.81 35.83 -30.05
C ARG A 366 3.32 35.69 -29.73
N MET A 367 3.04 35.58 -28.45
CA MET A 367 1.69 35.56 -27.94
C MET A 367 1.52 36.64 -26.87
N SER A 368 0.37 37.32 -26.87
CA SER A 368 0.04 38.31 -25.86
C SER A 368 -0.10 37.63 -24.48
N PRO A 369 0.30 38.28 -23.38
CA PRO A 369 0.05 37.74 -22.05
C PRO A 369 -1.44 37.48 -21.84
N PRO A 370 -1.80 36.51 -20.99
CA PRO A 370 -3.20 36.29 -20.65
C PRO A 370 -3.79 37.56 -20.04
N ALA A 371 -5.03 37.90 -20.48
CA ALA A 371 -5.78 39.03 -19.96
C ALA A 371 -6.22 38.80 -18.51
#